data_381b419a38cdd9af90723d3290913460
#
_entry.id   381b419a38cdd9af90723d3290913460
#
_cell.length_a   1.000
_cell.length_b   1.000
_cell.length_c   1.000
_cell.angle_alpha   90.00
_cell.angle_beta   90.00
_cell.angle_gamma   90.00
#
_symmetry.space_group_name_H-M   'P 1'
#
loop_
_entity.id
_entity.type
_entity.pdbx_description
1 polymer ?
#
loop_
_entity_poly.entity_id
_entity_poly.type
_entity_poly.pdbx_seq_one_letter_code
_entity_poly.pdbx_strand_id
1 'polypeptide(L)'
;MLNHPWQKSLTTLSLTGLLALTSLSAAALESDREQAIRIQADAAMVDENAGTSIYRGNVIIQQGTLKVTAEEVEIFSSDSEIVQIIAKADQKSSRLAHYQQQLNANNDRVSAEARKITYLVQEERLHLAGDAKLQQVNDEFEGELLYYDLAKGIVNLSAGGNNDRINMTISPKKSSP
;
A
#
# COMPACT_ATOMS: atom_id res chain seq x y z
N MET A 1 75.40 41.02 -11.18
CA MET A 1 74.85 41.40 -9.89
C MET A 1 73.35 41.32 -10.01
N LEU A 2 72.76 40.17 -9.76
CA LEU A 2 72.17 39.72 -8.53
C LEU A 2 71.03 40.66 -8.05
N ASN A 3 69.75 40.20 -8.20
CA ASN A 3 68.91 39.91 -7.07
C ASN A 3 67.56 39.36 -7.53
N HIS A 4 67.26 38.21 -7.07
CA HIS A 4 65.88 37.61 -7.08
C HIS A 4 65.10 38.13 -5.87
N PRO A 5 63.79 38.32 -5.99
CA PRO A 5 62.92 38.04 -4.86
C PRO A 5 61.89 36.93 -5.11
N TRP A 6 61.75 36.15 -4.12
CA TRP A 6 60.81 35.05 -3.97
C TRP A 6 59.35 35.49 -4.10
N GLN A 7 58.60 34.83 -4.97
CA GLN A 7 57.13 34.88 -4.94
C GLN A 7 56.64 33.68 -4.16
N LYS A 8 55.97 33.92 -3.05
CA LYS A 8 55.23 32.93 -2.26
C LYS A 8 53.85 32.75 -2.88
N SER A 9 53.62 31.61 -3.50
CA SER A 9 52.27 31.18 -3.94
C SER A 9 51.45 30.73 -2.76
N LEU A 10 50.40 31.47 -2.42
CA LEU A 10 49.31 31.00 -1.52
C LEU A 10 48.32 30.18 -2.35
N THR A 11 48.34 28.89 -2.19
CA THR A 11 47.32 28.01 -2.69
C THR A 11 46.14 27.99 -1.71
N THR A 12 45.05 28.69 -2.09
CA THR A 12 43.78 28.62 -1.40
C THR A 12 43.07 27.30 -1.79
N LEU A 13 43.01 26.39 -0.83
CA LEU A 13 42.25 25.12 -0.95
C LEU A 13 40.77 25.43 -0.72
N SER A 14 40.00 25.52 -1.81
CA SER A 14 38.55 25.64 -1.77
C SER A 14 37.93 24.24 -1.46
N LEU A 15 37.52 24.06 -0.22
CA LEU A 15 36.73 22.88 0.21
C LEU A 15 35.26 23.09 -0.14
N THR A 16 34.87 22.70 -1.34
CA THR A 16 33.45 22.68 -1.74
C THR A 16 32.78 21.44 -1.16
N GLY A 17 32.10 21.61 -0.02
CA GLY A 17 31.27 20.58 0.58
C GLY A 17 30.03 20.34 -0.27
N LEU A 18 29.99 19.23 -1.01
CA LEU A 18 28.83 18.74 -1.74
C LEU A 18 27.84 18.12 -0.72
N LEU A 19 26.82 18.87 -0.34
CA LEU A 19 25.71 18.38 0.48
C LEU A 19 24.85 17.46 -0.39
N ALA A 20 25.10 16.16 -0.34
CA ALA A 20 24.21 15.16 -0.92
C ALA A 20 22.94 15.06 -0.04
N LEU A 21 21.86 15.73 -0.43
CA LEU A 21 20.53 15.45 0.10
C LEU A 21 20.09 14.08 -0.45
N THR A 22 20.27 13.04 0.34
CA THR A 22 19.65 11.75 0.07
C THR A 22 18.17 11.86 0.37
N SER A 23 17.35 11.92 -0.67
CA SER A 23 15.91 11.77 -0.61
C SER A 23 15.57 10.31 -0.23
N LEU A 24 15.38 10.05 1.06
CA LEU A 24 14.80 8.80 1.59
C LEU A 24 13.28 8.89 1.55
N SER A 25 12.68 8.77 0.39
CA SER A 25 11.22 8.78 0.32
C SER A 25 10.76 7.84 -0.79
N ALA A 26 10.46 6.60 -0.47
CA ALA A 26 9.63 5.64 -1.21
C ALA A 26 10.01 4.17 -0.97
N ALA A 27 10.95 3.87 -0.07
CA ALA A 27 11.55 2.54 0.05
C ALA A 27 10.65 1.48 0.73
N ALA A 28 9.51 1.84 1.35
CA ALA A 28 8.74 0.88 2.14
C ALA A 28 7.83 -0.01 1.27
N LEU A 29 7.22 0.53 0.22
CA LEU A 29 6.32 -0.23 -0.67
C LEU A 29 7.07 -1.11 -1.67
N GLU A 30 8.22 -0.65 -2.18
CA GLU A 30 9.08 -1.47 -3.04
C GLU A 30 9.62 -2.70 -2.30
N SER A 31 10.00 -2.55 -1.02
CA SER A 31 10.51 -3.66 -0.23
C SER A 31 9.48 -4.78 0.00
N ASP A 32 8.18 -4.47 0.10
CA ASP A 32 7.13 -5.49 0.26
C ASP A 32 7.01 -6.36 -0.99
N ARG A 33 7.06 -5.77 -2.19
CA ARG A 33 6.93 -6.49 -3.48
C ARG A 33 8.09 -7.46 -3.75
N GLU A 34 9.26 -7.21 -3.19
CA GLU A 34 10.42 -8.09 -3.30
C GLU A 34 10.35 -9.28 -2.34
N GLN A 35 9.44 -9.25 -1.37
CA GLN A 35 9.29 -10.34 -0.41
C GLN A 35 8.50 -11.51 -1.02
N ALA A 36 8.82 -12.72 -0.57
CA ALA A 36 8.09 -13.91 -0.95
C ALA A 36 6.63 -13.83 -0.47
N ILE A 37 5.70 -14.17 -1.36
CA ILE A 37 4.29 -14.27 -1.04
C ILE A 37 4.04 -15.61 -0.33
N ARG A 38 3.37 -15.55 0.81
CA ARG A 38 2.91 -16.72 1.57
C ARG A 38 1.39 -16.76 1.53
N ILE A 39 0.83 -17.91 1.16
CA ILE A 39 -0.61 -18.11 1.07
C ILE A 39 -1.00 -19.33 1.92
N GLN A 40 -2.04 -19.19 2.72
CA GLN A 40 -2.69 -20.25 3.49
C GLN A 40 -4.17 -20.25 3.13
N ALA A 41 -4.74 -21.42 2.87
CA ALA A 41 -6.15 -21.61 2.55
C ALA A 41 -6.54 -23.08 2.79
N ASP A 42 -7.84 -23.36 2.87
CA ASP A 42 -8.34 -24.74 3.01
C ASP A 42 -8.33 -25.46 1.65
N ALA A 43 -8.47 -24.72 0.54
CA ALA A 43 -8.42 -25.26 -0.83
C ALA A 43 -7.79 -24.24 -1.80
N ALA A 44 -7.14 -24.76 -2.84
CA ALA A 44 -6.57 -23.95 -3.90
C ALA A 44 -6.79 -24.58 -5.28
N MET A 45 -7.01 -23.74 -6.28
CA MET A 45 -6.95 -24.07 -7.70
C MET A 45 -6.00 -23.09 -8.38
N VAL A 46 -4.99 -23.60 -9.07
CA VAL A 46 -3.99 -22.81 -9.77
C VAL A 46 -4.00 -23.19 -11.23
N ASP A 47 -4.23 -22.21 -12.11
CA ASP A 47 -4.11 -22.33 -13.58
C ASP A 47 -3.00 -21.40 -14.07
N GLU A 48 -1.81 -21.96 -14.21
CA GLU A 48 -0.63 -21.20 -14.64
C GLU A 48 -0.78 -20.69 -16.09
N ASN A 49 -1.49 -21.45 -16.95
CA ASN A 49 -1.69 -21.05 -18.34
C ASN A 49 -2.64 -19.85 -18.46
N ALA A 50 -3.68 -19.82 -17.61
CA ALA A 50 -4.61 -18.71 -17.54
C ALA A 50 -4.10 -17.55 -16.67
N GLY A 51 -3.00 -17.73 -15.93
CA GLY A 51 -2.49 -16.74 -14.99
C GLY A 51 -3.47 -16.47 -13.84
N THR A 52 -4.26 -17.48 -13.44
CA THR A 52 -5.31 -17.31 -12.42
C THR A 52 -5.16 -18.34 -11.31
N SER A 53 -5.25 -17.88 -10.06
CA SER A 53 -5.29 -18.76 -8.89
C SER A 53 -6.46 -18.40 -8.00
N ILE A 54 -7.15 -19.40 -7.48
CA ILE A 54 -8.31 -19.23 -6.61
C ILE A 54 -8.06 -20.00 -5.32
N TYR A 55 -8.15 -19.32 -4.19
CA TYR A 55 -7.98 -19.86 -2.85
C TYR A 55 -9.29 -19.73 -2.08
N ARG A 56 -9.69 -20.76 -1.32
CA ARG A 56 -10.96 -20.80 -0.58
C ARG A 56 -10.77 -21.33 0.82
N GLY A 57 -11.59 -20.80 1.74
CA GLY A 57 -11.63 -21.16 3.14
C GLY A 57 -10.47 -20.53 3.93
N ASN A 58 -10.79 -19.64 4.87
CA ASN A 58 -9.85 -19.03 5.81
C ASN A 58 -8.56 -18.50 5.16
N VAL A 59 -8.69 -17.87 3.99
CA VAL A 59 -7.53 -17.44 3.20
C VAL A 59 -6.74 -16.36 3.92
N ILE A 60 -5.43 -16.54 3.98
CA ILE A 60 -4.46 -15.57 4.47
C ILE A 60 -3.36 -15.43 3.43
N ILE A 61 -3.15 -14.21 2.92
CA ILE A 61 -2.02 -13.86 2.06
C ILE A 61 -1.14 -12.88 2.80
N GLN A 62 0.16 -13.08 2.73
CA GLN A 62 1.15 -12.19 3.33
C GLN A 62 2.34 -11.99 2.39
N GLN A 63 2.72 -10.71 2.18
CA GLN A 63 3.91 -10.31 1.45
C GLN A 63 4.50 -9.07 2.13
N GLY A 64 5.62 -9.24 2.82
CA GLY A 64 6.18 -8.18 3.65
C GLY A 64 5.18 -7.71 4.71
N THR A 65 4.81 -6.43 4.67
CA THR A 65 3.81 -5.83 5.59
C THR A 65 2.38 -5.96 5.08
N LEU A 66 2.19 -6.27 3.78
CA LEU A 66 0.88 -6.54 3.19
C LEU A 66 0.32 -7.82 3.78
N LYS A 67 -0.93 -7.74 4.25
CA LYS A 67 -1.73 -8.88 4.68
C LYS A 67 -3.15 -8.76 4.16
N VAL A 68 -3.65 -9.83 3.53
CA VAL A 68 -5.03 -9.96 3.09
C VAL A 68 -5.65 -11.19 3.76
N THR A 69 -6.85 -11.06 4.30
CA THR A 69 -7.62 -12.19 4.83
C THR A 69 -9.04 -12.16 4.28
N ALA A 70 -9.56 -13.32 3.86
CA ALA A 70 -10.88 -13.43 3.26
C ALA A 70 -11.38 -14.88 3.29
N GLU A 71 -12.62 -15.10 2.88
CA GLU A 71 -13.16 -16.44 2.63
C GLU A 71 -12.71 -16.98 1.27
N GLU A 72 -12.67 -16.13 0.26
CA GLU A 72 -12.17 -16.49 -1.07
C GLU A 72 -11.22 -15.39 -1.56
N VAL A 73 -10.12 -15.79 -2.19
CA VAL A 73 -9.21 -14.87 -2.88
C VAL A 73 -8.91 -15.39 -4.27
N GLU A 74 -9.09 -14.52 -5.25
CA GLU A 74 -8.65 -14.72 -6.64
C GLU A 74 -7.42 -13.85 -6.89
N ILE A 75 -6.39 -14.45 -7.48
CA ILE A 75 -5.15 -13.77 -7.88
C ILE A 75 -5.02 -13.88 -9.40
N PHE A 76 -4.79 -12.75 -10.04
CA PHE A 76 -4.50 -12.65 -11.46
C PHE A 76 -3.06 -12.24 -11.66
N SER A 77 -2.36 -12.98 -12.52
CA SER A 77 -0.96 -12.73 -12.87
C SER A 77 -0.82 -12.54 -14.39
N SER A 78 0.10 -11.68 -14.79
CA SER A 78 0.54 -11.51 -16.15
C SER A 78 2.06 -11.45 -16.16
N ASP A 79 2.70 -12.15 -17.09
CA ASP A 79 4.17 -12.21 -17.18
C ASP A 79 4.87 -12.61 -15.87
N SER A 80 4.25 -13.54 -15.13
CA SER A 80 4.69 -14.02 -13.81
C SER A 80 4.62 -12.98 -12.68
N GLU A 81 4.02 -11.82 -12.91
CA GLU A 81 3.77 -10.81 -11.90
C GLU A 81 2.30 -10.78 -11.49
N ILE A 82 2.01 -10.60 -10.22
CA ILE A 82 0.64 -10.40 -9.75
C ILE A 82 0.19 -8.99 -10.15
N VAL A 83 -0.91 -8.93 -10.91
CA VAL A 83 -1.51 -7.67 -11.36
C VAL A 83 -2.75 -7.29 -10.55
N GLN A 84 -3.48 -8.28 -10.03
CA GLN A 84 -4.72 -8.04 -9.29
C GLN A 84 -4.95 -9.11 -8.22
N ILE A 85 -5.47 -8.70 -7.08
CA ILE A 85 -5.94 -9.56 -6.00
C ILE A 85 -7.39 -9.17 -5.71
N ILE A 86 -8.32 -10.13 -5.73
CA ILE A 86 -9.72 -9.94 -5.35
C ILE A 86 -10.00 -10.79 -4.12
N ALA A 87 -10.29 -10.14 -3.00
CA ALA A 87 -10.66 -10.78 -1.75
C ALA A 87 -12.16 -10.63 -1.51
N LYS A 88 -12.84 -11.73 -1.19
CA LYS A 88 -14.29 -11.78 -0.99
C LYS A 88 -14.62 -12.34 0.39
N ALA A 89 -15.55 -11.70 1.05
CA ALA A 89 -16.15 -12.19 2.28
C ALA A 89 -17.13 -13.34 1.99
N ASP A 90 -17.36 -14.19 2.98
CA ASP A 90 -18.49 -15.12 2.94
C ASP A 90 -19.81 -14.32 3.03
N GLN A 91 -20.70 -14.55 2.06
CA GLN A 91 -22.01 -13.90 2.02
C GLN A 91 -22.93 -14.27 3.22
N LYS A 92 -22.68 -15.40 3.87
CA LYS A 92 -23.45 -15.90 5.02
C LYS A 92 -22.88 -15.44 6.36
N SER A 93 -21.71 -14.85 6.37
CA SER A 93 -20.98 -14.38 7.56
C SER A 93 -20.98 -12.87 7.66
N SER A 94 -20.94 -12.35 8.88
CA SER A 94 -20.67 -10.93 9.13
C SER A 94 -19.18 -10.57 8.98
N ARG A 95 -18.30 -11.58 8.85
CA ARG A 95 -16.86 -11.35 8.69
C ARG A 95 -16.57 -10.82 7.28
N LEU A 96 -16.02 -9.61 7.22
CA LEU A 96 -15.61 -8.96 5.98
C LEU A 96 -14.25 -9.49 5.51
N ALA A 97 -13.94 -9.28 4.22
CA ALA A 97 -12.58 -9.36 3.74
C ALA A 97 -11.78 -8.20 4.33
N HIS A 98 -10.51 -8.44 4.63
CA HIS A 98 -9.65 -7.45 5.27
C HIS A 98 -8.33 -7.33 4.51
N TYR A 99 -7.88 -6.10 4.33
CA TYR A 99 -6.58 -5.71 3.77
C TYR A 99 -5.84 -4.85 4.78
N GLN A 100 -4.54 -5.03 4.91
CA GLN A 100 -3.69 -4.20 5.75
C GLN A 100 -2.31 -4.10 5.11
N GLN A 101 -1.72 -2.89 5.14
CA GLN A 101 -0.35 -2.64 4.68
C GLN A 101 0.25 -1.45 5.41
N GLN A 102 1.57 -1.46 5.61
CA GLN A 102 2.32 -0.30 6.08
C GLN A 102 2.64 0.63 4.92
N LEU A 103 2.39 1.94 5.10
CA LEU A 103 2.53 2.93 4.04
C LEU A 103 3.95 3.54 3.98
N ASN A 104 4.64 3.57 5.11
CA ASN A 104 5.95 4.22 5.20
C ASN A 104 6.78 3.72 6.39
N ALA A 105 8.03 4.17 6.47
CA ALA A 105 8.96 3.81 7.54
C ALA A 105 8.53 4.28 8.94
N ASN A 106 7.58 5.22 9.07
CA ASN A 106 7.05 5.72 10.34
C ASN A 106 5.97 4.81 10.94
N ASN A 107 5.75 3.61 10.39
CA ASN A 107 4.69 2.69 10.77
C ASN A 107 3.25 3.20 10.50
N ASP A 108 3.07 4.21 9.66
CA ASP A 108 1.74 4.57 9.22
C ASP A 108 1.13 3.39 8.46
N ARG A 109 -0.09 3.03 8.81
CA ARG A 109 -0.78 1.86 8.25
C ARG A 109 -2.07 2.28 7.60
N VAL A 110 -2.42 1.54 6.55
CA VAL A 110 -3.76 1.46 6.01
C VAL A 110 -4.36 0.12 6.38
N SER A 111 -5.62 0.14 6.79
CA SER A 111 -6.46 -1.03 7.01
C SER A 111 -7.77 -0.82 6.28
N ALA A 112 -8.25 -1.83 5.56
CA ALA A 112 -9.48 -1.76 4.80
C ALA A 112 -10.32 -3.02 5.00
N GLU A 113 -11.64 -2.86 5.09
CA GLU A 113 -12.60 -3.95 5.21
C GLU A 113 -13.73 -3.74 4.21
N ALA A 114 -14.23 -4.81 3.60
CA ALA A 114 -15.39 -4.78 2.71
C ALA A 114 -15.93 -6.19 2.43
N ARG A 115 -17.13 -6.27 1.84
CA ARG A 115 -17.61 -7.54 1.26
C ARG A 115 -16.72 -8.00 0.12
N LYS A 116 -16.21 -7.07 -0.67
CA LYS A 116 -15.25 -7.33 -1.74
C LYS A 116 -14.18 -6.25 -1.75
N ILE A 117 -12.93 -6.68 -1.71
CA ILE A 117 -11.75 -5.84 -1.88
C ILE A 117 -11.07 -6.24 -3.19
N THR A 118 -10.82 -5.28 -4.08
CA THR A 118 -9.98 -5.46 -5.25
C THR A 118 -8.74 -4.61 -5.09
N TYR A 119 -7.58 -5.23 -5.08
CA TYR A 119 -6.28 -4.56 -5.08
C TYR A 119 -5.65 -4.65 -6.48
N LEU A 120 -5.50 -3.50 -7.13
CA LEU A 120 -4.79 -3.34 -8.39
C LEU A 120 -3.33 -3.06 -8.05
N VAL A 121 -2.49 -4.09 -8.17
CA VAL A 121 -1.13 -4.09 -7.60
C VAL A 121 -0.24 -3.06 -8.27
N GLN A 122 -0.24 -3.01 -9.60
CA GLN A 122 0.61 -2.08 -10.36
C GLN A 122 0.16 -0.62 -10.22
N GLU A 123 -1.15 -0.41 -10.02
CA GLU A 123 -1.73 0.93 -9.89
C GLU A 123 -1.72 1.43 -8.43
N GLU A 124 -1.40 0.55 -7.47
CA GLU A 124 -1.47 0.82 -6.03
C GLU A 124 -2.84 1.34 -5.60
N ARG A 125 -3.92 0.70 -6.08
CA ARG A 125 -5.30 1.10 -5.82
C ARG A 125 -6.11 0.02 -5.16
N LEU A 126 -6.89 0.41 -4.17
CA LEU A 126 -7.92 -0.41 -3.54
C LEU A 126 -9.31 0.04 -4.01
N HIS A 127 -10.13 -0.92 -4.41
CA HIS A 127 -11.55 -0.75 -4.62
C HIS A 127 -12.28 -1.62 -3.60
N LEU A 128 -13.09 -0.99 -2.76
CA LEU A 128 -13.88 -1.63 -1.70
C LEU A 128 -15.34 -1.54 -2.06
N ALA A 129 -16.08 -2.63 -1.95
CA ALA A 129 -17.50 -2.68 -2.25
C ALA A 129 -18.26 -3.51 -1.22
N GLY A 130 -19.37 -2.97 -0.73
CA GLY A 130 -20.21 -3.55 0.32
C GLY A 130 -19.64 -3.37 1.71
N ASP A 131 -20.32 -2.62 2.57
CA ASP A 131 -19.88 -2.32 3.95
C ASP A 131 -18.42 -1.81 4.01
N ALA A 132 -18.04 -0.94 3.05
CA ALA A 132 -16.66 -0.51 2.87
C ALA A 132 -16.19 0.39 4.01
N LYS A 133 -15.05 0.04 4.60
CA LYS A 133 -14.36 0.79 5.65
C LYS A 133 -12.89 0.91 5.30
N LEU A 134 -12.32 2.10 5.49
CA LEU A 134 -10.91 2.39 5.36
C LEU A 134 -10.43 3.16 6.56
N GLN A 135 -9.38 2.69 7.19
CA GLN A 135 -8.67 3.40 8.25
C GLN A 135 -7.25 3.70 7.77
N GLN A 136 -6.87 4.97 7.82
CA GLN A 136 -5.53 5.42 7.50
C GLN A 136 -4.99 6.27 8.65
N VAL A 137 -3.99 5.78 9.36
CA VAL A 137 -3.43 6.40 10.58
C VAL A 137 -4.53 6.61 11.62
N ASN A 138 -5.12 7.80 11.70
CA ASN A 138 -6.20 8.15 12.64
C ASN A 138 -7.49 8.58 11.93
N ASP A 139 -7.50 8.57 10.60
CA ASP A 139 -8.67 8.93 9.79
C ASP A 139 -9.45 7.67 9.44
N GLU A 140 -10.78 7.76 9.45
CA GLU A 140 -11.70 6.67 9.17
C GLU A 140 -12.73 7.10 8.14
N PHE A 141 -13.01 6.21 7.17
CA PHE A 141 -13.91 6.43 6.05
C PHE A 141 -14.83 5.22 5.91
N GLU A 142 -16.14 5.45 5.85
CA GLU A 142 -17.15 4.39 5.68
C GLU A 142 -18.14 4.75 4.59
N GLY A 143 -18.55 3.76 3.80
CA GLY A 143 -19.54 3.90 2.73
C GLY A 143 -19.81 2.56 2.05
N GLU A 144 -20.65 2.57 1.02
CA GLU A 144 -20.94 1.37 0.23
C GLU A 144 -19.82 1.07 -0.78
N LEU A 145 -19.29 2.13 -1.41
CA LEU A 145 -18.19 2.04 -2.35
C LEU A 145 -17.06 3.00 -1.93
N LEU A 146 -15.84 2.51 -1.94
CA LEU A 146 -14.66 3.30 -1.63
C LEU A 146 -13.53 2.95 -2.59
N TYR A 147 -12.88 3.97 -3.13
CA TYR A 147 -11.68 3.88 -3.95
C TYR A 147 -10.54 4.60 -3.24
N TYR A 148 -9.43 3.95 -3.07
CA TYR A 148 -8.24 4.50 -2.42
C TYR A 148 -7.01 4.36 -3.30
N ASP A 149 -6.36 5.47 -3.62
CA ASP A 149 -5.06 5.53 -4.30
C ASP A 149 -3.98 5.62 -3.20
N LEU A 150 -3.28 4.50 -2.97
CA LEU A 150 -2.28 4.39 -1.90
C LEU A 150 -1.09 5.32 -2.15
N ALA A 151 -0.67 5.47 -3.41
CA ALA A 151 0.47 6.31 -3.78
C ALA A 151 0.20 7.79 -3.55
N LYS A 152 -1.05 8.24 -3.77
CA LYS A 152 -1.45 9.66 -3.64
C LYS A 152 -2.16 9.98 -2.33
N GLY A 153 -2.60 8.97 -1.58
CA GLY A 153 -3.43 9.15 -0.39
C GLY A 153 -4.81 9.74 -0.70
N ILE A 154 -5.36 9.47 -1.90
CA ILE A 154 -6.66 10.00 -2.32
C ILE A 154 -7.76 8.97 -2.05
N VAL A 155 -8.79 9.38 -1.30
CA VAL A 155 -9.98 8.59 -1.01
C VAL A 155 -11.19 9.18 -1.73
N ASN A 156 -11.95 8.33 -2.45
CA ASN A 156 -13.25 8.67 -3.03
C ASN A 156 -14.30 7.71 -2.46
N LEU A 157 -15.40 8.24 -1.94
CA LEU A 157 -16.50 7.48 -1.34
C LEU A 157 -17.82 7.71 -2.04
N SER A 158 -18.67 6.68 -2.01
CA SER A 158 -20.07 6.76 -2.43
C SER A 158 -20.96 5.96 -1.47
N ALA A 159 -22.12 6.48 -1.20
CA ALA A 159 -23.12 5.88 -0.32
C ALA A 159 -24.02 4.84 -1.00
N GLY A 160 -23.79 4.49 -2.28
CA GLY A 160 -24.53 3.42 -2.97
C GLY A 160 -25.95 3.74 -3.44
N GLY A 161 -26.59 4.77 -2.97
CA GLY A 161 -27.84 5.32 -3.58
C GLY A 161 -29.16 5.07 -2.84
N ASN A 162 -29.22 4.30 -1.76
CA ASN A 162 -30.46 3.98 -1.02
C ASN A 162 -30.61 4.70 0.32
N ASN A 163 -30.55 6.04 0.36
CA ASN A 163 -30.55 6.82 1.60
C ASN A 163 -29.37 6.55 2.56
N ASP A 164 -28.43 5.71 2.18
CA ASP A 164 -27.22 5.50 2.92
C ASP A 164 -26.36 6.76 2.92
N ARG A 165 -25.51 6.90 3.91
CA ARG A 165 -24.63 8.05 4.07
C ARG A 165 -23.18 7.57 4.13
N ILE A 166 -22.28 8.40 3.61
CA ILE A 166 -20.88 8.24 3.93
C ILE A 166 -20.62 8.78 5.33
N ASN A 167 -19.76 8.10 6.09
CA ASN A 167 -19.29 8.57 7.39
C ASN A 167 -17.78 8.79 7.32
N MET A 168 -17.30 9.88 7.86
CA MET A 168 -15.87 10.20 7.89
C MET A 168 -15.50 10.78 9.25
N THR A 169 -14.41 10.27 9.81
CA THR A 169 -13.77 10.84 10.99
C THR A 169 -12.36 11.28 10.60
N ILE A 170 -12.09 12.58 10.69
CA ILE A 170 -10.78 13.17 10.38
C ILE A 170 -10.17 13.68 11.67
N SER A 171 -9.02 13.15 12.02
CA SER A 171 -8.30 13.52 13.25
C SER A 171 -7.42 14.75 13.02
N PRO A 172 -7.43 15.73 13.94
CA PRO A 172 -6.51 16.86 13.84
C PRO A 172 -5.05 16.39 13.86
N LYS A 173 -4.24 16.91 12.94
CA LYS A 173 -2.78 16.69 13.01
C LYS A 173 -2.26 17.34 14.29
N LYS A 174 -1.65 16.55 15.18
CA LYS A 174 -0.92 17.12 16.32
C LYS A 174 0.24 17.93 15.74
N SER A 175 0.22 19.24 15.92
CA SER A 175 1.40 20.08 15.70
C SER A 175 2.45 19.61 16.69
N SER A 176 3.57 19.05 16.21
CA SER A 176 4.73 18.85 17.07
C SER A 176 5.21 20.20 17.58
N PRO A 177 5.54 20.31 18.88
CA PRO A 177 6.08 21.55 19.45
C PRO A 177 7.45 21.91 18.88
#